data_df1f5cb2c3507c730c7c5c0cc695540a
#
_entry.id   df1f5cb2c3507c730c7c5c0cc695540a
#
_cell.length_a   1.000
_cell.length_b   1.000
_cell.length_c   1.000
_cell.angle_alpha   90.00
_cell.angle_beta   90.00
_cell.angle_gamma   90.00
#
_symmetry.space_group_name_H-M   'P 1'
#
loop_
_entity.id
_entity.type
_entity.pdbx_description
1 polymer ?
#
loop_
_entity_poly.entity_id
_entity_poly.type
_entity_poly.pdbx_seq_one_letter_code
_entity_poly.pdbx_strand_id
1 'polypeptide(L)'
;MFSLLISTIFAAEPSSDGIEYIPYGTLRLNATSRPGFAVDFEGRSLDEGWTFDSRLRTGIDIKQENWTLVLNGDLFHGQFAGSPWNLSGEEHRYHPERIGVQNLDNFALRNAHLKTQIGPIGILVGVVTSHWGLGLVSNDGNHEQEFGRADYGDRMLRTALYTKLNNVILTVAGDVVLEDDIGGDSDDFQAYQALTSVRVPFSEKSQIGLLGLYRHQTDIFTKQTLEGFFVDAFGTVEQDIGTATISAQAEIAYLHGETNRITNRNNPDGVDVRSLGSAFRLKASHKKIGALGINGGFASGDANPSDDLYSTFTFDRDHNAGSFLFDVHQAAREIAQHNLLTDPAHSGTPPDGVDSVVSEGAIRQSMYLQPHLQYNISPSAHLRLGSVLAWSTTPIRSAFVSYRNGGVALNYLGNQTEGYALGTELNWRLTGVLPFDETKNITAYVEGAHLLPSSNLSTEEMLSMIRIQSAISW
;
A
#
# COMPACT_ATOMS: atom_id res chain seq x y z
N MET A 1 -24.85 2.72 25.02
CA MET A 1 -26.05 2.68 24.17
C MET A 1 -25.76 2.21 22.73
N PHE A 2 -24.66 2.58 22.12
CA PHE A 2 -24.23 2.06 20.79
C PHE A 2 -23.86 0.56 20.79
N SER A 3 -23.32 0.03 21.88
CA SER A 3 -22.92 -1.38 22.01
C SER A 3 -24.10 -2.36 22.00
N LEU A 4 -25.28 -1.95 22.44
CA LEU A 4 -26.46 -2.82 22.48
C LEU A 4 -27.15 -2.96 21.11
N LEU A 5 -27.00 -1.99 20.21
CA LEU A 5 -27.60 -2.05 18.88
C LEU A 5 -26.85 -2.97 17.91
N ILE A 6 -25.54 -3.15 18.11
CA ILE A 6 -24.72 -4.03 17.25
C ILE A 6 -24.87 -5.49 17.62
N SER A 7 -25.08 -5.81 18.90
CA SER A 7 -25.18 -7.22 19.36
C SER A 7 -26.51 -7.89 18.98
N THR A 8 -27.55 -7.15 18.67
CA THR A 8 -28.88 -7.69 18.31
C THR A 8 -29.06 -7.93 16.81
N ILE A 9 -28.19 -7.42 15.96
CA ILE A 9 -28.36 -7.51 14.50
C ILE A 9 -27.73 -8.80 13.90
N PHE A 10 -26.79 -9.48 14.61
CA PHE A 10 -25.95 -10.50 13.99
C PHE A 10 -25.85 -11.85 14.76
N ALA A 11 -26.72 -12.13 15.68
CA ALA A 11 -26.82 -13.50 16.20
C ALA A 11 -27.70 -14.33 15.24
N ALA A 12 -27.10 -14.84 14.15
CA ALA A 12 -27.78 -15.81 13.31
C ALA A 12 -27.68 -17.19 13.97
N GLU A 13 -28.82 -17.76 14.35
CA GLU A 13 -28.89 -19.19 14.68
C GLU A 13 -28.61 -20.03 13.41
N PRO A 14 -27.95 -21.20 13.51
CA PRO A 14 -27.76 -22.07 12.37
C PRO A 14 -29.11 -22.43 11.77
N SER A 15 -29.30 -22.16 10.48
CA SER A 15 -30.54 -22.50 9.79
C SER A 15 -30.68 -24.00 9.65
N SER A 16 -31.91 -24.52 9.69
CA SER A 16 -32.22 -25.93 9.48
C SER A 16 -31.81 -26.47 8.10
N ASP A 17 -31.38 -25.60 7.18
CA ASP A 17 -31.12 -25.89 5.76
C ASP A 17 -29.63 -26.11 5.44
N GLY A 18 -28.76 -26.22 6.47
CA GLY A 18 -27.32 -26.43 6.27
C GLY A 18 -26.58 -25.20 5.69
N ILE A 19 -27.18 -24.01 5.77
CA ILE A 19 -26.56 -22.75 5.40
C ILE A 19 -26.01 -22.10 6.66
N GLU A 20 -24.72 -21.75 6.63
CA GLU A 20 -24.03 -21.04 7.71
C GLU A 20 -23.89 -19.56 7.36
N TYR A 21 -24.25 -18.69 8.28
CA TYR A 21 -24.11 -17.23 8.17
C TYR A 21 -23.04 -16.76 9.15
N ILE A 22 -21.95 -16.19 8.66
CA ILE A 22 -20.81 -15.73 9.47
C ILE A 22 -20.68 -14.21 9.29
N PRO A 23 -21.34 -13.41 10.13
CA PRO A 23 -21.15 -11.95 10.13
C PRO A 23 -19.83 -11.60 10.80
N TYR A 24 -19.16 -10.57 10.28
CA TYR A 24 -17.93 -10.03 10.83
C TYR A 24 -17.80 -8.54 10.57
N GLY A 25 -16.94 -7.88 11.33
CA GLY A 25 -16.66 -6.48 11.08
C GLY A 25 -15.55 -5.93 11.95
N THR A 26 -15.10 -4.73 11.56
CA THR A 26 -14.11 -3.94 12.31
C THR A 26 -14.46 -2.46 12.20
N LEU A 27 -14.68 -1.81 13.33
CA LEU A 27 -14.72 -0.35 13.43
C LEU A 27 -13.34 0.13 13.86
N ARG A 28 -12.73 0.99 13.07
CA ARG A 28 -11.44 1.63 13.34
C ARG A 28 -11.60 3.13 13.44
N LEU A 29 -10.97 3.72 14.44
CA LEU A 29 -10.88 5.17 14.65
C LEU A 29 -9.42 5.54 14.82
N ASN A 30 -8.97 6.56 14.11
CA ASN A 30 -7.60 7.07 14.16
C ASN A 30 -7.60 8.56 14.48
N ALA A 31 -6.57 8.97 15.22
CA ALA A 31 -6.17 10.36 15.38
C ALA A 31 -4.68 10.45 15.05
N THR A 32 -4.31 11.25 14.07
CA THR A 32 -2.94 11.43 13.62
C THR A 32 -2.52 12.88 13.75
N SER A 33 -1.46 13.15 14.52
CA SER A 33 -0.75 14.43 14.54
C SER A 33 0.37 14.38 13.52
N ARG A 34 0.45 15.36 12.64
CA ARG A 34 1.56 15.51 11.70
C ARG A 34 2.29 16.82 11.93
N PRO A 35 3.62 16.86 11.73
CA PRO A 35 4.36 18.11 11.72
C PRO A 35 4.11 18.87 10.43
N GLY A 36 4.29 20.19 10.47
CA GLY A 36 4.52 20.99 9.27
C GLY A 36 5.97 20.84 8.83
N PHE A 37 6.23 20.83 7.51
CA PHE A 37 7.60 20.81 6.99
C PHE A 37 7.65 21.39 5.57
N ALA A 38 8.82 21.98 5.22
CA ALA A 38 9.07 22.49 3.89
C ALA A 38 9.16 21.35 2.87
N VAL A 39 8.42 21.44 1.77
CA VAL A 39 8.46 20.47 0.66
C VAL A 39 9.49 20.85 -0.40
N ASP A 40 9.94 22.11 -0.43
CA ASP A 40 10.98 22.61 -1.32
C ASP A 40 11.71 23.83 -0.73
N PHE A 41 12.72 24.32 -1.47
CA PHE A 41 13.53 25.48 -1.05
C PHE A 41 12.84 26.83 -1.27
N GLU A 42 11.72 26.89 -1.98
CA GLU A 42 10.94 28.11 -2.18
C GLU A 42 9.99 28.39 -1.01
N GLY A 43 9.95 27.50 -0.01
CA GLY A 43 9.20 27.68 1.21
C GLY A 43 7.76 27.15 1.15
N ARG A 44 7.39 26.42 0.10
CA ARG A 44 6.13 25.65 0.14
C ARG A 44 6.25 24.58 1.21
N SER A 45 5.19 24.37 1.97
CA SER A 45 5.21 23.48 3.12
C SER A 45 3.91 22.71 3.23
N LEU A 46 3.98 21.51 3.79
CA LEU A 46 2.81 20.83 4.32
C LEU A 46 2.48 21.44 5.68
N ASP A 47 1.20 21.77 5.91
CA ASP A 47 0.76 22.35 7.17
C ASP A 47 0.78 21.33 8.32
N GLU A 48 1.13 21.77 9.51
CA GLU A 48 0.94 20.97 10.73
C GLU A 48 -0.53 20.78 11.05
N GLY A 49 -0.87 19.68 11.72
CA GLY A 49 -2.24 19.51 12.17
C GLY A 49 -2.56 18.15 12.74
N TRP A 50 -3.82 18.02 13.18
CA TRP A 50 -4.44 16.77 13.58
C TRP A 50 -5.49 16.35 12.58
N THR A 51 -5.52 15.07 12.24
CA THR A 51 -6.57 14.46 11.44
C THR A 51 -7.26 13.36 12.23
N PHE A 52 -8.57 13.24 12.05
CA PHE A 52 -9.38 12.18 12.64
C PHE A 52 -10.08 11.43 11.50
N ASP A 53 -9.78 10.16 11.37
CA ASP A 53 -10.36 9.30 10.34
C ASP A 53 -11.01 8.05 10.94
N SER A 54 -11.93 7.48 10.19
CA SER A 54 -12.66 6.27 10.57
C SER A 54 -12.78 5.30 9.42
N ARG A 55 -12.99 4.02 9.74
CA ARG A 55 -13.41 2.99 8.80
C ARG A 55 -14.27 1.95 9.53
N LEU A 56 -15.47 1.75 9.06
CA LEU A 56 -16.31 0.63 9.46
C LEU A 56 -16.30 -0.40 8.33
N ARG A 57 -15.51 -1.44 8.43
CA ARG A 57 -15.57 -2.60 7.53
C ARG A 57 -16.53 -3.61 8.10
N THR A 58 -17.51 -4.04 7.33
CA THR A 58 -18.46 -5.07 7.76
C THR A 58 -18.83 -5.97 6.61
N GLY A 59 -19.18 -7.21 6.93
CA GLY A 59 -19.51 -8.20 5.94
C GLY A 59 -20.20 -9.42 6.50
N ILE A 60 -20.55 -10.31 5.61
CA ILE A 60 -21.13 -11.61 5.89
C ILE A 60 -20.62 -12.64 4.89
N ASP A 61 -20.18 -13.78 5.40
CA ASP A 61 -19.97 -14.99 4.61
C ASP A 61 -21.19 -15.89 4.75
N ILE A 62 -21.75 -16.30 3.62
CA ILE A 62 -22.86 -17.26 3.55
C ILE A 62 -22.29 -18.52 2.93
N LYS A 63 -22.24 -19.61 3.71
CA LYS A 63 -21.61 -20.86 3.32
C LYS A 63 -22.62 -22.00 3.23
N GLN A 64 -22.47 -22.80 2.21
CA GLN A 64 -23.10 -24.10 2.05
C GLN A 64 -22.04 -25.08 1.52
N GLU A 65 -22.31 -26.40 1.58
CA GLU A 65 -21.35 -27.46 1.28
C GLU A 65 -20.45 -27.21 0.05
N ASN A 66 -21.03 -26.70 -1.06
CA ASN A 66 -20.34 -26.57 -2.33
C ASN A 66 -20.12 -25.11 -2.77
N TRP A 67 -20.61 -24.12 -2.02
CA TRP A 67 -20.43 -22.72 -2.39
C TRP A 67 -20.32 -21.81 -1.18
N THR A 68 -19.68 -20.67 -1.41
CA THR A 68 -19.59 -19.56 -0.44
C THR A 68 -19.86 -18.25 -1.16
N LEU A 69 -20.80 -17.47 -0.64
CA LEU A 69 -21.01 -16.08 -1.03
C LEU A 69 -20.35 -15.18 0.02
N VAL A 70 -19.46 -14.30 -0.42
CA VAL A 70 -18.77 -13.32 0.43
C VAL A 70 -19.26 -11.94 0.05
N LEU A 71 -19.76 -11.19 1.04
CA LEU A 71 -20.19 -9.81 0.88
C LEU A 71 -19.55 -8.96 1.97
N ASN A 72 -18.73 -7.98 1.60
CA ASN A 72 -18.23 -6.99 2.55
C ASN A 72 -17.94 -5.65 1.89
N GLY A 73 -17.94 -4.60 2.72
CA GLY A 73 -17.65 -3.25 2.28
C GLY A 73 -17.17 -2.37 3.43
N ASP A 74 -16.63 -1.25 3.06
CA ASP A 74 -16.25 -0.18 3.98
C ASP A 74 -17.34 0.88 4.02
N LEU A 75 -17.71 1.30 5.22
CA LEU A 75 -18.63 2.38 5.52
C LEU A 75 -17.89 3.46 6.28
N PHE A 76 -18.22 4.72 6.02
CA PHE A 76 -17.63 5.86 6.72
C PHE A 76 -16.11 5.84 6.71
N HIS A 77 -15.53 5.51 5.55
CA HIS A 77 -14.10 5.48 5.35
C HIS A 77 -13.58 6.87 5.01
N GLY A 78 -12.58 7.35 5.74
CA GLY A 78 -11.91 8.62 5.47
C GLY A 78 -11.87 9.57 6.65
N GLN A 79 -11.44 10.79 6.39
CA GLN A 79 -11.30 11.85 7.38
C GLN A 79 -12.68 12.49 7.68
N PHE A 80 -13.09 12.45 8.94
CA PHE A 80 -14.35 13.07 9.39
C PHE A 80 -14.14 14.38 10.17
N ALA A 81 -12.93 14.66 10.68
CA ALA A 81 -12.62 15.88 11.41
C ALA A 81 -11.14 16.22 11.39
N GLY A 82 -10.78 17.42 11.81
CA GLY A 82 -9.41 17.88 11.96
C GLY A 82 -8.92 18.75 10.81
N SER A 83 -7.61 18.96 10.75
CA SER A 83 -6.98 19.83 9.76
C SER A 83 -6.90 19.16 8.40
N PRO A 84 -7.24 19.85 7.31
CA PRO A 84 -7.00 19.31 5.97
C PRO A 84 -5.50 19.18 5.71
N TRP A 85 -5.15 18.31 4.79
CA TRP A 85 -3.79 18.17 4.30
C TRP A 85 -3.56 19.22 3.20
N ASN A 86 -3.11 20.41 3.56
CA ASN A 86 -2.87 21.49 2.62
C ASN A 86 -1.38 21.69 2.41
N LEU A 87 -1.01 21.92 1.15
CA LEU A 87 0.28 22.49 0.79
C LEU A 87 0.12 24.01 0.83
N SER A 88 0.91 24.71 1.67
CA SER A 88 0.85 26.16 1.77
C SER A 88 1.29 26.82 0.46
N GLY A 89 0.62 27.90 0.09
CA GLY A 89 0.90 28.66 -1.13
C GLY A 89 0.29 28.07 -2.39
N GLU A 90 -0.46 27.01 -2.32
CA GLU A 90 -1.19 26.42 -3.43
C GLU A 90 -2.70 26.39 -3.15
N GLU A 91 -3.52 26.67 -4.18
CA GLU A 91 -4.96 26.48 -4.10
C GLU A 91 -5.33 24.99 -4.10
N HIS A 92 -4.40 24.13 -4.50
CA HIS A 92 -4.58 22.70 -4.60
C HIS A 92 -4.28 22.03 -3.25
N ARG A 93 -5.25 21.30 -2.79
CA ARG A 93 -5.13 20.51 -1.57
C ARG A 93 -4.27 19.29 -1.85
N TYR A 94 -3.38 18.98 -0.92
CA TYR A 94 -2.75 17.68 -0.90
C TYR A 94 -3.82 16.62 -0.66
N HIS A 95 -4.11 15.85 -1.68
CA HIS A 95 -4.89 14.62 -1.60
C HIS A 95 -3.97 13.44 -1.87
N PRO A 96 -3.38 12.83 -0.87
CA PRO A 96 -3.35 11.42 -0.94
C PRO A 96 -4.82 11.00 -0.76
N GLU A 97 -5.38 10.24 -1.68
CA GLU A 97 -6.74 9.66 -1.54
C GLU A 97 -6.95 9.02 -0.17
N ARG A 98 -5.87 8.63 0.47
CA ARG A 98 -5.76 8.11 1.81
C ARG A 98 -6.28 9.00 2.91
N ILE A 99 -6.16 10.28 2.74
CA ILE A 99 -6.47 11.23 3.79
C ILE A 99 -7.36 12.25 3.15
N GLY A 100 -8.50 11.76 2.69
CA GLY A 100 -9.53 12.57 2.08
C GLY A 100 -9.86 13.75 2.97
N VAL A 101 -9.82 14.93 2.39
CA VAL A 101 -10.22 16.15 3.05
C VAL A 101 -11.71 16.06 3.30
N GLN A 102 -12.10 15.72 4.54
CA GLN A 102 -13.50 15.70 4.99
C GLN A 102 -14.47 14.95 4.06
N ASN A 103 -13.97 13.93 3.36
CA ASN A 103 -14.79 13.02 2.57
C ASN A 103 -14.85 11.69 3.32
N LEU A 104 -15.96 11.50 4.03
CA LEU A 104 -16.37 10.17 4.41
C LEU A 104 -17.00 9.53 3.19
N ASP A 105 -16.32 8.57 2.59
CA ASP A 105 -16.95 7.67 1.65
C ASP A 105 -18.04 6.91 2.38
N ASN A 106 -19.27 7.13 1.96
CA ASN A 106 -20.41 6.54 2.63
C ASN A 106 -20.42 5.02 2.49
N PHE A 107 -19.96 4.52 1.36
CA PHE A 107 -19.87 3.08 1.09
C PHE A 107 -18.88 2.77 -0.03
N ALA A 108 -17.98 1.82 0.24
CA ALA A 108 -17.10 1.22 -0.76
C ALA A 108 -17.24 -0.30 -0.74
N LEU A 109 -17.74 -0.89 -1.83
CA LEU A 109 -17.82 -2.35 -1.95
C LEU A 109 -16.42 -2.93 -2.07
N ARG A 110 -16.06 -3.85 -1.16
CA ARG A 110 -14.74 -4.51 -1.15
C ARG A 110 -14.81 -5.90 -1.79
N ASN A 111 -15.73 -6.71 -1.33
CA ASN A 111 -15.96 -8.06 -1.85
C ASN A 111 -17.45 -8.30 -2.06
N ALA A 112 -17.79 -8.83 -3.23
CA ALA A 112 -19.11 -9.36 -3.56
C ALA A 112 -18.91 -10.49 -4.56
N HIS A 113 -18.59 -11.70 -4.07
CA HIS A 113 -18.24 -12.80 -4.96
C HIS A 113 -18.76 -14.13 -4.49
N LEU A 114 -18.99 -14.99 -5.47
CA LEU A 114 -19.35 -16.39 -5.28
C LEU A 114 -18.12 -17.27 -5.53
N LYS A 115 -17.85 -18.17 -4.59
CA LYS A 115 -16.92 -19.29 -4.76
C LYS A 115 -17.73 -20.57 -4.82
N THR A 116 -17.46 -21.43 -5.78
CA THR A 116 -18.09 -22.77 -5.87
C THR A 116 -17.09 -23.78 -6.37
N GLN A 117 -17.38 -25.07 -6.17
CA GLN A 117 -16.55 -26.17 -6.62
C GLN A 117 -17.35 -27.15 -7.45
N ILE A 118 -16.85 -27.49 -8.64
CA ILE A 118 -17.43 -28.47 -9.54
C ILE A 118 -16.37 -29.54 -9.83
N GLY A 119 -16.48 -30.68 -9.17
CA GLY A 119 -15.44 -31.72 -9.19
C GLY A 119 -14.09 -31.18 -8.69
N PRO A 120 -12.99 -31.31 -9.45
CA PRO A 120 -11.68 -30.81 -9.05
C PRO A 120 -11.47 -29.31 -9.32
N ILE A 121 -12.43 -28.64 -9.98
CA ILE A 121 -12.31 -27.26 -10.41
C ILE A 121 -13.09 -26.35 -9.46
N GLY A 122 -12.39 -25.41 -8.85
CA GLY A 122 -13.00 -24.28 -8.14
C GLY A 122 -13.23 -23.11 -9.10
N ILE A 123 -14.33 -22.42 -8.90
CA ILE A 123 -14.74 -21.24 -9.68
C ILE A 123 -14.96 -20.09 -8.70
N LEU A 124 -14.47 -18.92 -9.05
CA LEU A 124 -14.71 -17.66 -8.33
C LEU A 124 -15.19 -16.62 -9.32
N VAL A 125 -16.30 -15.93 -9.01
CA VAL A 125 -16.84 -14.85 -9.85
C VAL A 125 -17.36 -13.72 -8.96
N GLY A 126 -16.99 -12.50 -9.29
CA GLY A 126 -17.48 -11.29 -8.65
C GLY A 126 -16.39 -10.31 -8.25
N VAL A 127 -16.75 -9.31 -7.46
CA VAL A 127 -15.82 -8.31 -6.92
C VAL A 127 -14.99 -8.93 -5.81
N VAL A 128 -13.66 -8.82 -5.92
CA VAL A 128 -12.71 -9.35 -4.93
C VAL A 128 -11.62 -8.34 -4.66
N THR A 129 -11.08 -8.38 -3.45
CA THR A 129 -9.75 -7.84 -3.17
C THR A 129 -8.69 -8.90 -3.48
N SER A 130 -7.51 -8.48 -3.90
CA SER A 130 -6.43 -9.38 -4.31
C SER A 130 -5.19 -9.17 -3.45
N HIS A 131 -4.50 -10.27 -3.15
CA HIS A 131 -3.22 -10.24 -2.44
C HIS A 131 -2.30 -11.31 -2.99
N TRP A 132 -1.03 -10.95 -3.19
CA TRP A 132 0.01 -11.87 -3.64
C TRP A 132 1.30 -11.61 -2.88
N GLY A 133 1.97 -12.69 -2.44
CA GLY A 133 3.28 -12.64 -1.79
C GLY A 133 3.33 -11.76 -0.54
N LEU A 134 4.23 -10.80 -0.55
CA LEU A 134 4.39 -9.74 0.46
C LEU A 134 3.56 -8.48 0.13
N GLY A 135 2.84 -8.51 -0.99
CA GLY A 135 2.03 -7.40 -1.47
C GLY A 135 2.84 -6.32 -2.17
N LEU A 136 3.80 -6.71 -3.02
CA LEU A 136 4.56 -5.73 -3.84
C LEU A 136 3.77 -5.25 -5.04
N VAL A 137 3.01 -6.16 -5.67
CA VAL A 137 2.27 -5.91 -6.93
C VAL A 137 0.77 -5.86 -6.69
N SER A 138 0.29 -6.59 -5.69
CA SER A 138 -1.13 -6.67 -5.36
C SER A 138 -1.31 -6.91 -3.87
N ASN A 139 -2.03 -6.00 -3.21
CA ASN A 139 -2.29 -6.02 -1.78
C ASN A 139 -3.77 -5.80 -1.49
N ASP A 140 -4.36 -6.60 -0.64
CA ASP A 140 -5.80 -6.50 -0.30
C ASP A 140 -6.11 -5.49 0.81
N GLY A 141 -5.10 -4.78 1.33
CA GLY A 141 -5.25 -3.81 2.41
C GLY A 141 -5.65 -4.40 3.76
N ASN A 142 -5.49 -5.73 3.95
CA ASN A 142 -5.86 -6.41 5.19
C ASN A 142 -4.65 -6.90 5.99
N HIS A 143 -3.45 -6.85 5.42
CA HIS A 143 -2.25 -7.36 6.04
C HIS A 143 -1.59 -6.31 6.93
N GLU A 144 -1.49 -6.60 8.23
CA GLU A 144 -0.81 -5.71 9.17
C GLU A 144 0.67 -5.56 8.81
N GLN A 145 1.11 -4.30 8.82
CA GLN A 145 2.52 -3.95 8.72
C GLN A 145 3.13 -3.80 10.13
N GLU A 146 4.47 -3.87 10.22
CA GLU A 146 5.13 -3.67 11.52
C GLU A 146 4.86 -2.25 12.07
N PHE A 147 4.85 -1.25 11.20
CA PHE A 147 4.46 0.13 11.46
C PHE A 147 3.64 0.65 10.27
N GLY A 148 3.03 1.81 10.41
CA GLY A 148 2.13 2.34 9.40
C GLY A 148 0.78 1.61 9.40
N ARG A 149 0.06 1.71 8.31
CA ARG A 149 -1.26 1.09 8.15
C ARG A 149 -1.51 0.70 6.69
N ALA A 150 -2.37 -0.28 6.49
CA ALA A 150 -2.90 -0.67 5.19
C ALA A 150 -4.39 -0.33 5.14
N ASP A 151 -4.82 0.40 4.13
CA ASP A 151 -6.15 0.99 4.08
C ASP A 151 -6.92 0.70 2.81
N TYR A 152 -6.23 0.50 1.67
CA TYR A 152 -6.87 0.53 0.37
C TYR A 152 -7.25 -0.86 -0.11
N GLY A 153 -6.29 -1.61 -0.50
CA GLY A 153 -6.41 -2.93 -1.09
C GLY A 153 -7.01 -2.91 -2.50
N ASP A 154 -6.29 -3.52 -3.40
CA ASP A 154 -6.69 -3.70 -4.79
C ASP A 154 -8.05 -4.37 -4.93
N ARG A 155 -8.93 -3.80 -5.74
CA ARG A 155 -10.25 -4.36 -6.06
C ARG A 155 -10.36 -4.65 -7.54
N MET A 156 -11.00 -5.75 -7.86
CA MET A 156 -11.25 -6.15 -9.24
C MET A 156 -12.53 -6.97 -9.37
N LEU A 157 -13.18 -6.83 -10.51
CA LEU A 157 -14.20 -7.79 -10.94
C LEU A 157 -13.48 -8.97 -11.59
N ARG A 158 -13.46 -10.12 -10.91
CA ARG A 158 -12.69 -11.30 -11.27
C ARG A 158 -13.56 -12.47 -11.67
N THR A 159 -13.14 -13.17 -12.72
CA THR A 159 -13.55 -14.54 -12.99
C THR A 159 -12.33 -15.42 -12.96
N ALA A 160 -12.28 -16.39 -12.03
CA ALA A 160 -11.14 -17.29 -11.87
C ALA A 160 -11.56 -18.76 -11.85
N LEU A 161 -10.68 -19.58 -12.43
CA LEU A 161 -10.71 -21.03 -12.31
C LEU A 161 -9.45 -21.46 -11.55
N TYR A 162 -9.63 -22.32 -10.57
CA TYR A 162 -8.49 -22.88 -9.83
C TYR A 162 -8.66 -24.38 -9.61
N THR A 163 -7.54 -25.08 -9.51
CA THR A 163 -7.53 -26.51 -9.23
C THR A 163 -6.34 -26.86 -8.35
N LYS A 164 -6.49 -27.94 -7.56
CA LYS A 164 -5.42 -28.50 -6.76
C LYS A 164 -5.03 -29.87 -7.32
N LEU A 165 -3.82 -29.98 -7.82
CA LEU A 165 -3.21 -31.22 -8.32
C LEU A 165 -2.12 -31.64 -7.34
N ASN A 166 -2.39 -32.65 -6.50
CA ASN A 166 -1.55 -33.00 -5.34
C ASN A 166 -1.31 -31.77 -4.44
N ASN A 167 -0.06 -31.30 -4.36
CA ASN A 167 0.31 -30.12 -3.57
C ASN A 167 0.39 -28.83 -4.42
N VAL A 168 0.14 -28.90 -5.72
CA VAL A 168 0.20 -27.72 -6.62
C VAL A 168 -1.17 -27.11 -6.77
N ILE A 169 -1.29 -25.82 -6.52
CA ILE A 169 -2.50 -25.02 -6.77
C ILE A 169 -2.25 -24.21 -8.02
N LEU A 170 -3.08 -24.40 -9.03
CA LEU A 170 -3.05 -23.66 -10.29
C LEU A 170 -4.27 -22.74 -10.33
N THR A 171 -4.06 -21.49 -10.75
CA THR A 171 -5.15 -20.52 -10.94
C THR A 171 -4.97 -19.81 -12.28
N VAL A 172 -6.07 -19.61 -12.99
CA VAL A 172 -6.17 -18.73 -14.16
C VAL A 172 -7.33 -17.78 -13.93
N ALA A 173 -7.13 -16.49 -14.15
CA ALA A 173 -8.19 -15.51 -13.99
C ALA A 173 -8.14 -14.40 -15.03
N GLY A 174 -9.31 -13.79 -15.26
CA GLY A 174 -9.47 -12.54 -15.97
C GLY A 174 -10.14 -11.51 -15.06
N ASP A 175 -9.63 -10.29 -15.10
CA ASP A 175 -10.05 -9.20 -14.22
C ASP A 175 -10.40 -7.94 -15.02
N VAL A 176 -11.39 -7.21 -14.50
CA VAL A 176 -11.55 -5.77 -14.72
C VAL A 176 -11.09 -5.09 -13.42
N VAL A 177 -10.09 -4.23 -13.50
CA VAL A 177 -9.57 -3.50 -12.34
C VAL A 177 -10.57 -2.40 -11.96
N LEU A 178 -10.85 -2.29 -10.66
CA LEU A 178 -11.82 -1.35 -10.10
C LEU A 178 -11.15 -0.29 -9.20
N GLU A 179 -9.82 -0.34 -9.10
CA GLU A 179 -9.03 0.62 -8.34
C GLU A 179 -8.43 1.65 -9.28
N ASP A 180 -8.17 2.80 -8.68
CA ASP A 180 -7.48 3.89 -9.33
C ASP A 180 -6.03 3.54 -9.58
N ASP A 181 -5.53 4.05 -10.66
CA ASP A 181 -4.12 3.94 -10.96
C ASP A 181 -3.34 5.06 -10.27
N ILE A 182 -2.07 4.81 -9.97
CA ILE A 182 -1.17 5.80 -9.38
C ILE A 182 -1.09 7.02 -10.30
N GLY A 183 -1.49 8.19 -9.79
CA GLY A 183 -1.37 9.47 -10.48
C GLY A 183 -2.46 9.82 -11.47
N GLY A 184 -3.64 9.22 -11.36
CA GLY A 184 -4.82 9.57 -12.17
C GLY A 184 -6.09 9.73 -11.34
N ASP A 185 -7.07 10.46 -11.88
CA ASP A 185 -8.42 10.45 -11.35
C ASP A 185 -9.07 9.08 -11.68
N SER A 186 -9.71 8.49 -10.69
CA SER A 186 -10.25 7.13 -10.69
C SER A 186 -11.18 6.77 -11.85
N ASP A 187 -11.92 7.73 -12.30
CA ASP A 187 -12.96 7.51 -13.30
C ASP A 187 -12.42 7.51 -14.73
N ASP A 188 -11.12 7.79 -14.89
CA ASP A 188 -10.53 8.07 -16.20
C ASP A 188 -9.88 6.85 -16.86
N PHE A 189 -9.73 5.73 -16.14
CA PHE A 189 -9.03 4.55 -16.65
C PHE A 189 -9.90 3.31 -16.76
N GLN A 190 -9.64 2.52 -17.81
CA GLN A 190 -10.12 1.15 -17.96
C GLN A 190 -8.91 0.22 -17.98
N ALA A 191 -8.83 -0.69 -17.01
CA ALA A 191 -7.76 -1.66 -16.94
C ALA A 191 -8.30 -3.08 -16.91
N TYR A 192 -7.72 -3.92 -17.75
CA TYR A 192 -8.02 -5.36 -17.86
C TYR A 192 -6.76 -6.14 -17.56
N GLN A 193 -6.93 -7.27 -16.87
CA GLN A 193 -5.83 -8.16 -16.54
C GLN A 193 -6.18 -9.61 -16.88
N ALA A 194 -5.16 -10.35 -17.31
CA ALA A 194 -5.22 -11.81 -17.39
C ALA A 194 -4.06 -12.36 -16.57
N LEU A 195 -4.32 -13.30 -15.68
CA LEU A 195 -3.28 -13.85 -14.81
C LEU A 195 -3.29 -15.38 -14.76
N THR A 196 -2.11 -15.91 -14.52
CA THR A 196 -1.91 -17.33 -14.20
C THR A 196 -1.00 -17.40 -12.97
N SER A 197 -1.35 -18.24 -11.99
CA SER A 197 -0.48 -18.47 -10.87
C SER A 197 -0.33 -19.95 -10.52
N VAL A 198 0.85 -20.27 -9.99
CA VAL A 198 1.20 -21.58 -9.45
C VAL A 198 1.63 -21.38 -8.01
N ARG A 199 1.03 -22.11 -7.07
CA ARG A 199 1.45 -22.16 -5.67
C ARG A 199 1.73 -23.59 -5.23
N VAL A 200 2.84 -23.78 -4.55
CA VAL A 200 3.26 -25.09 -4.03
C VAL A 200 3.44 -24.98 -2.52
N PRO A 201 2.42 -25.25 -1.72
CA PRO A 201 2.57 -25.43 -0.28
C PRO A 201 3.33 -26.72 0.00
N PHE A 202 4.37 -26.65 0.82
CA PHE A 202 5.12 -27.81 1.29
C PHE A 202 4.99 -28.04 2.81
N SER A 203 4.37 -27.09 3.50
CA SER A 203 3.81 -27.25 4.84
C SER A 203 2.60 -26.32 5.01
N GLU A 204 1.93 -26.36 6.16
CA GLU A 204 0.81 -25.46 6.48
C GLU A 204 1.23 -23.98 6.49
N LYS A 205 2.50 -23.70 6.78
CA LYS A 205 3.05 -22.37 6.97
C LYS A 205 4.14 -21.99 5.95
N SER A 206 4.41 -22.89 4.99
CA SER A 206 5.51 -22.70 4.05
C SER A 206 5.08 -23.02 2.64
N GLN A 207 5.36 -22.11 1.71
CA GLN A 207 4.99 -22.24 0.30
C GLN A 207 5.90 -21.41 -0.60
N ILE A 208 5.88 -21.74 -1.87
CA ILE A 208 6.40 -20.88 -2.93
C ILE A 208 5.30 -20.61 -3.95
N GLY A 209 5.40 -19.50 -4.66
CA GLY A 209 4.46 -19.13 -5.69
C GLY A 209 5.12 -18.41 -6.84
N LEU A 210 4.54 -18.54 -8.02
CA LEU A 210 4.88 -17.84 -9.24
C LEU A 210 3.58 -17.29 -9.84
N LEU A 211 3.59 -16.02 -10.21
CA LEU A 211 2.52 -15.30 -10.87
C LEU A 211 3.03 -14.74 -12.20
N GLY A 212 2.27 -14.96 -13.26
CA GLY A 212 2.37 -14.21 -14.51
C GLY A 212 1.09 -13.43 -14.71
N LEU A 213 1.21 -12.14 -14.98
CA LEU A 213 0.07 -11.24 -15.18
C LEU A 213 0.34 -10.38 -16.42
N TYR A 214 -0.64 -10.29 -17.30
CA TYR A 214 -0.70 -9.30 -18.37
C TYR A 214 -1.72 -8.23 -18.01
N ARG A 215 -1.36 -6.96 -18.15
CA ARG A 215 -2.25 -5.80 -17.93
C ARG A 215 -2.29 -4.94 -19.18
N HIS A 216 -3.49 -4.55 -19.57
CA HIS A 216 -3.77 -3.51 -20.55
C HIS A 216 -4.63 -2.44 -19.89
N GLN A 217 -4.17 -1.21 -19.91
CA GLN A 217 -4.83 -0.07 -19.31
C GLN A 217 -4.93 1.06 -20.33
N THR A 218 -6.06 1.74 -20.37
CA THR A 218 -6.31 2.86 -21.28
C THR A 218 -6.98 3.99 -20.52
N ASP A 219 -6.43 5.19 -20.62
CA ASP A 219 -7.11 6.42 -20.25
C ASP A 219 -8.27 6.68 -21.22
N ILE A 220 -9.47 6.87 -20.69
CA ILE A 220 -10.67 7.01 -21.52
C ILE A 220 -10.75 8.35 -22.26
N PHE A 221 -10.09 9.39 -21.78
CA PHE A 221 -10.08 10.72 -22.38
C PHE A 221 -8.89 10.94 -23.31
N THR A 222 -7.68 10.75 -22.82
CA THR A 222 -6.45 11.00 -23.59
C THR A 222 -6.12 9.86 -24.55
N LYS A 223 -6.68 8.65 -24.32
CA LYS A 223 -6.37 7.41 -25.05
C LYS A 223 -4.94 6.93 -24.85
N GLN A 224 -4.28 7.43 -23.83
CA GLN A 224 -2.99 6.91 -23.44
C GLN A 224 -3.10 5.50 -22.89
N THR A 225 -2.11 4.68 -23.15
CA THR A 225 -2.12 3.25 -22.81
C THR A 225 -0.90 2.86 -21.98
N LEU A 226 -1.10 1.83 -21.17
CA LEU A 226 -0.04 1.03 -20.56
C LEU A 226 -0.31 -0.43 -20.88
N GLU A 227 0.66 -1.09 -21.49
CA GLU A 227 0.66 -2.54 -21.70
C GLU A 227 1.85 -3.17 -21.04
N GLY A 228 1.65 -4.21 -20.24
CA GLY A 228 2.76 -4.82 -19.52
C GLY A 228 2.53 -6.24 -19.07
N PHE A 229 3.65 -6.95 -18.96
CA PHE A 229 3.74 -8.27 -18.34
C PHE A 229 4.47 -8.16 -17.01
N PHE A 230 3.83 -8.66 -15.97
CA PHE A 230 4.44 -8.84 -14.67
C PHE A 230 4.78 -10.32 -14.47
N VAL A 231 5.96 -10.57 -13.96
CA VAL A 231 6.35 -11.87 -13.44
C VAL A 231 6.76 -11.67 -11.99
N ASP A 232 6.10 -12.39 -11.11
CA ASP A 232 6.32 -12.28 -9.67
C ASP A 232 6.53 -13.65 -9.05
N ALA A 233 7.53 -13.77 -8.21
CA ALA A 233 7.84 -14.99 -7.47
C ALA A 233 7.96 -14.67 -5.99
N PHE A 234 7.27 -15.47 -5.15
CA PHE A 234 7.41 -15.35 -3.71
C PHE A 234 7.71 -16.69 -3.05
N GLY A 235 8.30 -16.61 -1.85
CA GLY A 235 8.50 -17.75 -0.98
C GLY A 235 8.31 -17.38 0.47
N THR A 236 7.68 -18.27 1.24
CA THR A 236 7.57 -18.17 2.69
C THR A 236 7.96 -19.50 3.34
N VAL A 237 8.77 -19.42 4.38
CA VAL A 237 9.15 -20.55 5.22
C VAL A 237 8.93 -20.15 6.66
N GLU A 238 8.17 -20.96 7.39
CA GLU A 238 8.01 -20.80 8.83
C GLU A 238 8.23 -22.14 9.53
N GLN A 239 9.08 -22.12 10.56
CA GLN A 239 9.43 -23.29 11.32
C GLN A 239 9.36 -23.01 12.82
N ASP A 240 8.66 -23.87 13.55
CA ASP A 240 8.62 -23.86 15.01
C ASP A 240 9.81 -24.66 15.56
N ILE A 241 10.57 -24.03 16.47
CA ILE A 241 11.73 -24.63 17.17
C ILE A 241 11.49 -24.47 18.68
N GLY A 242 10.85 -25.45 19.27
CA GLY A 242 10.46 -25.40 20.68
C GLY A 242 9.45 -24.30 20.96
N THR A 243 9.85 -23.27 21.72
CA THR A 243 9.01 -22.10 22.05
C THR A 243 9.23 -20.91 21.10
N ALA A 244 10.15 -21.04 20.17
CA ALA A 244 10.45 -20.02 19.19
C ALA A 244 9.91 -20.41 17.81
N THR A 245 9.58 -19.41 16.99
CA THR A 245 9.20 -19.57 15.60
C THR A 245 10.15 -18.70 14.76
N ILE A 246 10.75 -19.30 13.74
CA ILE A 246 11.55 -18.57 12.76
C ILE A 246 10.75 -18.50 11.45
N SER A 247 10.63 -17.31 10.88
CA SER A 247 10.00 -17.10 9.57
C SER A 247 10.91 -16.32 8.64
N ALA A 248 10.90 -16.72 7.37
CA ALA A 248 11.58 -16.03 6.28
C ALA A 248 10.60 -15.91 5.11
N GLN A 249 10.49 -14.73 4.55
CA GLN A 249 9.64 -14.44 3.40
C GLN A 249 10.45 -13.61 2.40
N ALA A 250 10.23 -13.82 1.11
CA ALA A 250 10.82 -13.01 0.05
C ALA A 250 9.88 -12.97 -1.15
N GLU A 251 9.90 -11.84 -1.86
CA GLU A 251 9.18 -11.62 -3.10
C GLU A 251 10.08 -10.85 -4.07
N ILE A 252 9.97 -11.16 -5.34
CA ILE A 252 10.63 -10.46 -6.44
C ILE A 252 9.65 -10.33 -7.59
N ALA A 253 9.47 -9.11 -8.09
CA ALA A 253 8.58 -8.77 -9.18
C ALA A 253 9.34 -8.05 -10.29
N TYR A 254 9.10 -8.45 -11.53
CA TYR A 254 9.65 -7.82 -12.73
C TYR A 254 8.51 -7.40 -13.65
N LEU A 255 8.52 -6.15 -14.09
CA LEU A 255 7.61 -5.59 -15.08
C LEU A 255 8.36 -5.33 -16.37
N HIS A 256 7.76 -5.75 -17.49
CA HIS A 256 8.19 -5.43 -18.84
C HIS A 256 7.00 -5.03 -19.69
N GLY A 257 7.10 -3.92 -20.43
CA GLY A 257 6.00 -3.44 -21.25
C GLY A 257 6.33 -2.16 -22.00
N GLU A 258 5.28 -1.45 -22.39
CA GLU A 258 5.35 -0.16 -23.07
C GLU A 258 4.22 0.76 -22.60
N THR A 259 4.45 2.07 -22.66
CA THR A 259 3.43 3.05 -22.31
C THR A 259 3.63 4.34 -23.08
N ASN A 260 2.54 4.95 -23.52
CA ASN A 260 2.53 6.33 -24.01
C ASN A 260 1.93 7.33 -23.02
N ARG A 261 1.65 6.89 -21.78
CA ARG A 261 1.30 7.78 -20.65
C ARG A 261 2.51 8.55 -20.15
N ILE A 262 3.69 7.96 -20.29
CA ILE A 262 4.98 8.57 -19.98
C ILE A 262 5.62 8.91 -21.32
N THR A 263 5.87 10.20 -21.53
CA THR A 263 6.51 10.72 -22.74
C THR A 263 7.64 11.67 -22.36
N ASN A 264 8.54 11.90 -23.26
CA ASN A 264 9.55 12.93 -23.11
C ASN A 264 9.84 13.57 -24.47
N ARG A 265 10.69 14.60 -24.49
CA ARG A 265 11.00 15.33 -25.72
C ARG A 265 11.55 14.46 -26.85
N ASN A 266 12.31 13.42 -26.50
CA ASN A 266 12.95 12.51 -27.46
C ASN A 266 12.01 11.40 -27.90
N ASN A 267 11.05 11.02 -27.04
CA ASN A 267 10.13 9.93 -27.20
C ASN A 267 8.68 10.40 -26.98
N PRO A 268 8.13 11.21 -27.90
CA PRO A 268 6.79 11.78 -27.76
C PRO A 268 5.66 10.75 -27.89
N ASP A 269 5.96 9.59 -28.46
CA ASP A 269 4.99 8.50 -28.69
C ASP A 269 4.95 7.48 -27.54
N GLY A 270 5.83 7.64 -26.54
CA GLY A 270 5.92 6.74 -25.37
C GLY A 270 7.29 6.12 -25.17
N VAL A 271 7.39 5.30 -24.16
CA VAL A 271 8.63 4.65 -23.71
C VAL A 271 8.42 3.17 -23.39
N ASP A 272 9.48 2.39 -23.50
CA ASP A 272 9.54 1.04 -22.95
C ASP A 272 9.49 1.08 -21.40
N VAL A 273 8.94 0.05 -20.80
CA VAL A 273 8.90 -0.13 -19.33
C VAL A 273 9.68 -1.37 -18.96
N ARG A 274 10.67 -1.25 -18.07
CA ARG A 274 11.43 -2.37 -17.49
C ARG A 274 11.81 -2.05 -16.07
N SER A 275 11.09 -2.60 -15.12
CA SER A 275 11.31 -2.29 -13.71
C SER A 275 11.36 -3.53 -12.84
N LEU A 276 12.06 -3.43 -11.71
CA LEU A 276 12.32 -4.53 -10.78
C LEU A 276 12.00 -4.08 -9.35
N GLY A 277 11.18 -4.88 -8.66
CA GLY A 277 10.91 -4.75 -7.23
C GLY A 277 11.29 -6.01 -6.49
N SER A 278 11.75 -5.89 -5.25
CA SER A 278 11.92 -7.03 -4.36
C SER A 278 11.75 -6.63 -2.90
N ALA A 279 11.28 -7.55 -2.07
CA ALA A 279 11.23 -7.39 -0.62
C ALA A 279 11.51 -8.70 0.10
N PHE A 280 11.95 -8.57 1.35
CA PHE A 280 12.10 -9.71 2.25
C PHE A 280 11.69 -9.36 3.67
N ARG A 281 11.31 -10.37 4.44
CA ARG A 281 11.04 -10.30 5.88
C ARG A 281 11.66 -11.50 6.57
N LEU A 282 12.49 -11.24 7.57
CA LEU A 282 13.07 -12.25 8.46
C LEU A 282 12.62 -11.96 9.88
N LYS A 283 12.09 -12.95 10.58
CA LYS A 283 11.58 -12.78 11.93
C LYS A 283 11.84 -14.01 12.78
N ALA A 284 12.37 -13.79 13.97
CA ALA A 284 12.45 -14.78 15.02
C ALA A 284 11.56 -14.33 16.19
N SER A 285 10.57 -15.13 16.54
CA SER A 285 9.62 -14.82 17.60
C SER A 285 9.66 -15.87 18.70
N HIS A 286 9.44 -15.44 19.94
CA HIS A 286 9.31 -16.29 21.11
C HIS A 286 8.00 -15.94 21.83
N LYS A 287 7.15 -16.95 22.07
CA LYS A 287 5.77 -16.77 22.57
C LYS A 287 5.65 -15.89 23.81
N LYS A 288 6.63 -15.89 24.71
CA LYS A 288 6.58 -15.12 25.97
C LYS A 288 7.37 -13.81 25.92
N ILE A 289 8.45 -13.75 25.12
CA ILE A 289 9.39 -12.62 25.18
C ILE A 289 9.02 -11.56 24.16
N GLY A 290 8.73 -11.95 22.93
CA GLY A 290 8.46 -11.06 21.80
C GLY A 290 9.11 -11.55 20.51
N ALA A 291 9.54 -10.64 19.66
CA ALA A 291 10.13 -10.96 18.36
C ALA A 291 11.27 -9.99 18.02
N LEU A 292 12.21 -10.49 17.24
CA LEU A 292 13.23 -9.69 16.55
C LEU A 292 13.09 -9.95 15.05
N GLY A 293 13.17 -8.91 14.25
CA GLY A 293 13.06 -9.06 12.81
C GLY A 293 13.81 -7.98 12.04
N ILE A 294 13.92 -8.22 10.74
CA ILE A 294 14.42 -7.27 9.77
C ILE A 294 13.63 -7.45 8.48
N ASN A 295 13.09 -6.35 7.97
CA ASN A 295 12.47 -6.26 6.67
C ASN A 295 13.38 -5.44 5.76
N GLY A 296 13.28 -5.65 4.45
CA GLY A 296 13.98 -4.83 3.47
C GLY A 296 13.28 -4.89 2.13
N GLY A 297 13.50 -3.87 1.32
CA GLY A 297 12.96 -3.78 -0.03
C GLY A 297 13.86 -2.98 -0.95
N PHE A 298 13.66 -3.23 -2.24
CA PHE A 298 14.35 -2.56 -3.34
C PHE A 298 13.34 -2.34 -4.48
N ALA A 299 13.19 -1.09 -4.88
CA ALA A 299 12.46 -0.66 -6.06
C ALA A 299 13.43 0.03 -7.01
N SER A 300 13.59 -0.50 -8.23
CA SER A 300 14.44 0.12 -9.24
C SER A 300 14.01 1.56 -9.52
N GLY A 301 14.93 2.40 -9.93
CA GLY A 301 14.69 3.79 -10.27
C GLY A 301 15.16 4.12 -11.69
N ASP A 302 14.67 5.25 -12.19
CA ASP A 302 15.02 5.79 -13.49
C ASP A 302 15.94 6.99 -13.30
N ALA A 303 17.19 6.86 -13.72
CA ALA A 303 18.19 7.90 -13.60
C ALA A 303 18.17 8.88 -14.79
N ASN A 304 17.53 8.52 -15.90
CA ASN A 304 17.49 9.33 -17.12
C ASN A 304 16.07 9.44 -17.69
N PRO A 305 15.24 10.36 -17.20
CA PRO A 305 13.85 10.50 -17.63
C PRO A 305 13.68 10.91 -19.10
N SER A 306 14.78 11.19 -19.82
CA SER A 306 14.75 11.68 -21.20
C SER A 306 15.12 10.61 -22.24
N ASP A 307 15.40 9.37 -21.84
CA ASP A 307 15.63 8.26 -22.77
C ASP A 307 14.32 7.52 -23.12
N ASP A 308 14.43 6.37 -23.79
CA ASP A 308 13.31 5.56 -24.26
C ASP A 308 12.88 4.48 -23.27
N LEU A 309 13.39 4.53 -22.03
CA LEU A 309 13.15 3.52 -21.01
C LEU A 309 12.64 4.14 -19.70
N TYR A 310 11.49 3.67 -19.22
CA TYR A 310 11.03 3.90 -17.86
C TYR A 310 11.39 2.69 -16.98
N SER A 311 12.31 2.88 -16.05
CA SER A 311 12.84 1.79 -15.21
C SER A 311 12.46 1.87 -13.73
N THR A 312 11.59 2.82 -13.37
CA THR A 312 11.12 2.96 -11.99
C THR A 312 10.11 1.88 -11.62
N PHE A 313 10.36 1.17 -10.53
CA PHE A 313 9.37 0.31 -9.88
C PHE A 313 8.68 1.07 -8.74
N THR A 314 7.38 0.87 -8.62
CA THR A 314 6.57 1.37 -7.51
C THR A 314 5.90 0.17 -6.85
N PHE A 315 6.06 0.03 -5.54
CA PHE A 315 5.37 -0.98 -4.75
C PHE A 315 3.88 -0.64 -4.68
N ASP A 316 3.07 -1.64 -4.37
CA ASP A 316 1.70 -1.40 -3.96
C ASP A 316 1.65 -0.42 -2.77
N ARG A 317 0.64 0.45 -2.75
CA ARG A 317 0.50 1.52 -1.75
C ARG A 317 0.35 1.00 -0.32
N ASP A 318 -0.20 -0.19 -0.15
CA ASP A 318 -0.36 -0.82 1.17
C ASP A 318 0.87 -1.61 1.63
N HIS A 319 1.95 -1.64 0.81
CA HIS A 319 3.25 -2.14 1.23
C HIS A 319 4.06 -1.03 1.90
N ASN A 320 4.02 -0.94 3.23
CA ASN A 320 4.65 0.12 4.01
C ASN A 320 5.96 -0.30 4.68
N ALA A 321 6.92 0.63 4.70
CA ALA A 321 8.10 0.58 5.55
C ALA A 321 8.12 1.85 6.42
N GLY A 322 7.83 1.69 7.71
CA GLY A 322 7.60 2.83 8.60
C GLY A 322 6.21 3.44 8.45
N SER A 323 6.04 4.66 8.92
CA SER A 323 4.74 5.35 8.93
C SER A 323 4.80 6.82 8.51
N PHE A 324 5.99 7.34 8.22
CA PHE A 324 6.15 8.76 7.94
C PHE A 324 7.02 9.07 6.70
N LEU A 325 8.19 8.43 6.53
CA LEU A 325 9.15 8.79 5.47
C LEU A 325 8.52 8.67 4.06
N PHE A 326 7.99 7.50 3.71
CA PHE A 326 7.41 7.29 2.39
C PHE A 326 5.96 7.81 2.33
N ASP A 327 5.16 7.40 3.29
CA ASP A 327 3.72 7.62 3.34
C ASP A 327 3.31 9.10 3.41
N VAL A 328 4.15 9.95 4.01
CA VAL A 328 3.86 11.37 4.22
C VAL A 328 4.93 12.28 3.62
N HIS A 329 6.19 12.10 4.04
CA HIS A 329 7.23 13.07 3.73
C HIS A 329 7.61 13.06 2.23
N GLN A 330 7.83 11.89 1.65
CA GLN A 330 8.11 11.77 0.21
C GLN A 330 6.89 12.07 -0.62
N ALA A 331 5.73 11.52 -0.25
CA ALA A 331 4.48 11.75 -0.95
C ALA A 331 4.14 13.24 -1.08
N ALA A 332 4.24 14.00 0.02
CA ALA A 332 3.98 15.44 -0.01
C ALA A 332 4.91 16.20 -0.97
N ARG A 333 6.20 15.83 -1.00
CA ARG A 333 7.19 16.44 -1.89
C ARG A 333 6.90 16.15 -3.36
N GLU A 334 6.64 14.89 -3.69
CA GLU A 334 6.36 14.48 -5.07
C GLU A 334 5.07 15.13 -5.59
N ILE A 335 4.00 15.15 -4.80
CA ILE A 335 2.74 15.77 -5.19
C ILE A 335 2.88 17.28 -5.35
N ALA A 336 3.58 17.97 -4.43
CA ALA A 336 3.84 19.39 -4.58
C ALA A 336 4.58 19.72 -5.89
N GLN A 337 5.57 18.91 -6.25
CA GLN A 337 6.32 19.10 -7.49
C GLN A 337 5.46 18.80 -8.73
N HIS A 338 4.65 17.73 -8.66
CA HIS A 338 3.75 17.35 -9.75
C HIS A 338 2.70 18.44 -10.01
N ASN A 339 2.06 18.96 -8.96
CA ASN A 339 1.08 20.06 -9.10
C ASN A 339 1.69 21.29 -9.80
N LEU A 340 2.94 21.62 -9.48
CA LEU A 340 3.63 22.73 -10.13
C LEU A 340 3.99 22.44 -11.59
N LEU A 341 4.34 21.21 -11.93
CA LEU A 341 4.66 20.82 -13.30
C LEU A 341 3.42 20.80 -14.19
N THR A 342 2.28 20.41 -13.63
CA THR A 342 1.01 20.30 -14.36
C THR A 342 0.23 21.62 -14.40
N ASP A 343 0.58 22.62 -13.56
CA ASP A 343 -0.04 23.94 -13.60
C ASP A 343 0.41 24.72 -14.85
N PRO A 344 -0.50 25.08 -15.76
CA PRO A 344 -0.18 25.88 -16.94
C PRO A 344 0.46 27.23 -16.64
N ALA A 345 0.26 27.78 -15.44
CA ALA A 345 0.87 29.05 -15.02
C ALA A 345 2.37 28.93 -14.76
N HIS A 346 2.85 27.73 -14.45
CA HIS A 346 4.22 27.46 -14.07
C HIS A 346 5.00 26.67 -15.12
N SER A 347 4.32 25.88 -15.94
CA SER A 347 4.96 25.02 -16.93
C SER A 347 4.44 25.32 -18.33
N GLY A 348 5.35 25.56 -19.27
CA GLY A 348 5.04 25.55 -20.69
C GLY A 348 5.26 24.21 -21.36
N THR A 349 5.75 23.22 -20.62
CA THR A 349 6.16 21.91 -21.12
C THR A 349 5.71 20.84 -20.12
N PRO A 350 5.07 19.75 -20.55
CA PRO A 350 4.72 18.65 -19.67
C PRO A 350 5.98 18.04 -19.03
N PRO A 351 5.84 17.43 -17.84
CA PRO A 351 6.92 16.72 -17.17
C PRO A 351 7.45 15.56 -18.02
N ASP A 352 8.74 15.28 -17.94
CA ASP A 352 9.40 14.23 -18.70
C ASP A 352 9.48 12.92 -17.90
N GLY A 353 9.16 11.80 -18.54
CA GLY A 353 9.43 10.45 -18.04
C GLY A 353 8.93 10.22 -16.60
N VAL A 354 9.86 9.85 -15.72
CA VAL A 354 9.57 9.56 -14.30
C VAL A 354 8.94 10.74 -13.55
N ASP A 355 9.17 11.96 -14.00
CA ASP A 355 8.65 13.17 -13.37
C ASP A 355 7.14 13.34 -13.57
N SER A 356 6.55 12.62 -14.52
CA SER A 356 5.10 12.62 -14.78
C SER A 356 4.30 11.70 -13.86
N VAL A 357 4.97 10.91 -13.04
CA VAL A 357 4.33 9.91 -12.15
C VAL A 357 4.65 10.22 -10.69
N VAL A 358 3.65 10.16 -9.83
CA VAL A 358 3.78 10.33 -8.37
C VAL A 358 3.60 8.99 -7.65
N SER A 359 4.23 8.83 -6.49
CA SER A 359 4.14 7.60 -5.68
C SER A 359 2.89 7.53 -4.81
N GLU A 360 2.31 8.68 -4.49
CA GLU A 360 1.19 8.82 -3.55
C GLU A 360 1.39 8.11 -2.20
N GLY A 361 2.64 8.03 -1.74
CA GLY A 361 3.01 7.36 -0.50
C GLY A 361 3.48 5.91 -0.67
N ALA A 362 3.42 5.35 -1.87
CA ALA A 362 4.04 4.05 -2.15
C ALA A 362 5.57 4.15 -2.14
N ILE A 363 6.24 3.04 -1.82
CA ILE A 363 7.69 2.95 -1.92
C ILE A 363 8.07 2.87 -3.40
N ARG A 364 8.77 3.88 -3.86
CA ARG A 364 9.14 4.05 -5.27
C ARG A 364 10.60 4.43 -5.38
N GLN A 365 11.31 3.89 -6.39
CA GLN A 365 12.67 4.32 -6.70
C GLN A 365 13.58 4.34 -5.45
N SER A 366 13.43 3.36 -4.57
CA SER A 366 14.03 3.37 -3.25
C SER A 366 14.44 1.98 -2.79
N MET A 367 15.40 1.94 -1.86
CA MET A 367 15.69 0.74 -1.08
C MET A 367 15.67 1.07 0.40
N TYR A 368 15.27 0.11 1.22
CA TYR A 368 15.21 0.28 2.67
C TYR A 368 15.61 -0.97 3.43
N LEU A 369 16.02 -0.75 4.68
CA LEU A 369 16.16 -1.77 5.71
C LEU A 369 15.38 -1.33 6.94
N GLN A 370 14.61 -2.26 7.53
CA GLN A 370 13.75 -2.00 8.69
C GLN A 370 13.99 -3.06 9.77
N PRO A 371 15.08 -2.96 10.57
CA PRO A 371 15.22 -3.75 11.79
C PRO A 371 14.14 -3.36 12.81
N HIS A 372 13.58 -4.35 13.49
CA HIS A 372 12.55 -4.12 14.49
C HIS A 372 12.60 -5.15 15.61
N LEU A 373 12.15 -4.74 16.79
CA LEU A 373 12.03 -5.53 18.00
C LEU A 373 10.62 -5.39 18.56
N GLN A 374 10.00 -6.49 18.94
CA GLN A 374 8.79 -6.51 19.74
C GLN A 374 9.08 -7.11 21.12
N TYR A 375 8.65 -6.43 22.17
CA TYR A 375 8.72 -6.91 23.54
C TYR A 375 7.31 -7.11 24.11
N ASN A 376 6.98 -8.30 24.58
CA ASN A 376 5.70 -8.61 25.18
C ASN A 376 5.71 -8.21 26.65
N ILE A 377 5.03 -7.09 26.97
CA ILE A 377 4.90 -6.56 28.34
C ILE A 377 3.97 -7.47 29.16
N SER A 378 2.90 -7.94 28.52
CA SER A 378 1.93 -8.88 29.05
C SER A 378 1.30 -9.72 27.92
N PRO A 379 0.47 -10.72 28.19
CA PRO A 379 -0.26 -11.43 27.13
C PRO A 379 -1.15 -10.53 26.25
N SER A 380 -1.56 -9.38 26.78
CA SER A 380 -2.45 -8.43 26.10
C SER A 380 -1.79 -7.10 25.76
N ALA A 381 -0.49 -6.94 25.98
CA ALA A 381 0.21 -5.68 25.65
C ALA A 381 1.63 -5.93 25.17
N HIS A 382 2.03 -5.24 24.12
CA HIS A 382 3.40 -5.28 23.61
C HIS A 382 3.88 -3.92 23.12
N LEU A 383 5.19 -3.73 23.26
CA LEU A 383 5.92 -2.59 22.72
C LEU A 383 6.71 -3.05 21.49
N ARG A 384 6.58 -2.33 20.39
CA ARG A 384 7.38 -2.54 19.19
C ARG A 384 8.26 -1.33 18.96
N LEU A 385 9.52 -1.56 18.64
CA LEU A 385 10.52 -0.55 18.30
C LEU A 385 11.12 -0.93 16.96
N GLY A 386 11.43 0.06 16.11
CA GLY A 386 12.08 -0.19 14.85
C GLY A 386 12.70 1.07 14.27
N SER A 387 13.44 0.87 13.19
CA SER A 387 13.95 1.98 12.39
C SER A 387 13.85 1.64 10.91
N VAL A 388 13.65 2.65 10.07
CA VAL A 388 13.76 2.56 8.62
C VAL A 388 14.99 3.33 8.20
N LEU A 389 15.94 2.63 7.58
CA LEU A 389 17.09 3.22 6.91
C LEU A 389 16.78 3.21 5.42
N ALA A 390 16.73 4.36 4.77
CA ALA A 390 16.26 4.45 3.39
C ALA A 390 17.19 5.24 2.48
N TRP A 391 17.29 4.77 1.25
CA TRP A 391 18.07 5.37 0.17
C TRP A 391 17.24 5.37 -1.12
N SER A 392 17.40 6.39 -1.94
CA SER A 392 16.95 6.36 -3.33
C SER A 392 17.83 5.41 -4.15
N THR A 393 17.29 4.78 -5.17
CA THR A 393 18.05 3.97 -6.14
C THR A 393 18.62 4.79 -7.29
N THR A 394 18.26 6.07 -7.36
CA THR A 394 18.83 7.08 -8.27
C THR A 394 19.21 8.33 -7.48
N PRO A 395 20.02 9.25 -8.03
CA PRO A 395 20.26 10.54 -7.37
C PRO A 395 18.94 11.26 -7.08
N ILE A 396 18.83 11.83 -5.87
CA ILE A 396 17.63 12.54 -5.44
C ILE A 396 17.43 13.77 -6.32
N ARG A 397 16.26 13.84 -6.95
CA ARG A 397 15.91 14.88 -7.89
C ARG A 397 14.51 15.45 -7.61
N SER A 398 14.40 16.77 -7.67
CA SER A 398 13.11 17.45 -7.71
C SER A 398 12.74 17.71 -9.17
N ALA A 399 11.60 17.21 -9.58
CA ALA A 399 11.11 17.33 -10.94
C ALA A 399 10.95 18.80 -11.37
N PHE A 400 10.20 19.59 -10.61
CA PHE A 400 9.93 20.99 -10.94
C PHE A 400 11.17 21.89 -10.84
N VAL A 401 11.99 21.71 -9.82
CA VAL A 401 13.21 22.52 -9.64
C VAL A 401 14.19 22.25 -10.78
N SER A 402 14.36 20.99 -11.18
CA SER A 402 15.21 20.60 -12.30
C SER A 402 14.68 21.16 -13.63
N TYR A 403 13.37 21.08 -13.85
CA TYR A 403 12.71 21.66 -15.02
C TYR A 403 12.97 23.17 -15.14
N ARG A 404 12.73 23.93 -14.07
CA ARG A 404 12.98 25.38 -14.04
C ARG A 404 14.44 25.76 -14.25
N ASN A 405 15.36 24.86 -13.94
CA ASN A 405 16.79 25.06 -14.13
C ASN A 405 17.31 24.53 -15.48
N GLY A 406 16.46 24.48 -16.48
CA GLY A 406 16.82 24.08 -17.84
C GLY A 406 17.15 22.59 -18.00
N GLY A 407 16.61 21.71 -17.13
CA GLY A 407 16.82 20.27 -17.15
C GLY A 407 18.06 19.81 -16.37
N VAL A 408 18.82 20.72 -15.76
CA VAL A 408 19.92 20.34 -14.85
C VAL A 408 19.33 19.73 -13.58
N ALA A 409 19.71 18.50 -13.27
CA ALA A 409 19.22 17.77 -12.10
C ALA A 409 19.58 18.49 -10.80
N LEU A 410 18.55 18.92 -10.06
CA LEU A 410 18.66 19.55 -8.76
C LEU A 410 17.78 18.81 -7.76
N ASN A 411 18.20 18.77 -6.50
CA ASN A 411 17.40 18.22 -5.40
C ASN A 411 16.32 19.23 -4.92
N TYR A 412 15.53 18.82 -3.93
CA TYR A 412 14.46 19.66 -3.34
C TYR A 412 14.98 20.94 -2.67
N LEU A 413 16.27 21.03 -2.38
CA LEU A 413 16.94 22.20 -1.81
C LEU A 413 17.58 23.10 -2.88
N GLY A 414 17.39 22.79 -4.16
CA GLY A 414 17.94 23.56 -5.28
C GLY A 414 19.43 23.33 -5.52
N ASN A 415 20.03 22.30 -4.93
CA ASN A 415 21.44 21.99 -5.09
C ASN A 415 21.65 20.84 -6.08
N GLN A 416 22.71 20.91 -6.87
CA GLN A 416 23.24 19.74 -7.57
C GLN A 416 23.73 18.74 -6.54
N THR A 417 23.27 17.49 -6.65
CA THR A 417 23.70 16.43 -5.76
C THR A 417 23.67 15.07 -6.44
N GLU A 418 24.64 14.24 -6.09
CA GLU A 418 24.64 12.80 -6.38
C GLU A 418 24.21 11.98 -5.15
N GLY A 419 23.58 12.65 -4.17
CA GLY A 419 23.18 12.02 -2.93
C GLY A 419 22.00 11.05 -3.10
N TYR A 420 22.10 9.92 -2.42
CA TYR A 420 21.10 8.84 -2.44
C TYR A 420 20.37 8.68 -1.11
N ALA A 421 20.92 9.15 0.01
CA ALA A 421 20.31 8.98 1.32
C ALA A 421 19.00 9.74 1.43
N LEU A 422 17.92 9.06 1.79
CA LEU A 422 16.61 9.64 2.08
C LEU A 422 16.50 10.04 3.56
N GLY A 423 17.06 9.24 4.46
CA GLY A 423 17.05 9.50 5.89
C GLY A 423 16.87 8.25 6.72
N THR A 424 16.64 8.51 8.01
CA THR A 424 16.36 7.47 9.00
C THR A 424 15.07 7.80 9.72
N GLU A 425 14.13 6.86 9.77
CA GLU A 425 12.93 6.96 10.58
C GLU A 425 13.04 6.04 11.78
N LEU A 426 12.75 6.54 12.96
CA LEU A 426 12.65 5.77 14.21
C LEU A 426 11.18 5.60 14.56
N ASN A 427 10.76 4.35 14.74
CA ASN A 427 9.38 4.00 15.02
C ASN A 427 9.24 3.33 16.38
N TRP A 428 8.13 3.63 17.06
CA TRP A 428 7.70 2.88 18.23
C TRP A 428 6.17 2.72 18.21
N ARG A 429 5.67 1.57 18.67
CA ARG A 429 4.23 1.30 18.80
C ARG A 429 3.95 0.55 20.09
N LEU A 430 3.12 1.12 20.95
CA LEU A 430 2.59 0.45 22.14
C LEU A 430 1.17 -0.02 21.81
N THR A 431 0.95 -1.32 21.83
CA THR A 431 -0.34 -1.95 21.52
C THR A 431 -0.91 -2.64 22.75
N GLY A 432 -2.20 -2.43 22.98
CA GLY A 432 -3.01 -3.16 23.94
C GLY A 432 -4.16 -3.90 23.26
N VAL A 433 -4.44 -5.13 23.66
CA VAL A 433 -5.56 -5.94 23.18
C VAL A 433 -6.40 -6.34 24.37
N LEU A 434 -7.66 -5.94 24.39
CA LEU A 434 -8.61 -6.28 25.43
C LEU A 434 -9.66 -7.23 24.82
N PRO A 435 -9.68 -8.51 25.20
CA PRO A 435 -10.76 -9.41 24.81
C PRO A 435 -12.06 -8.93 25.44
N PHE A 436 -13.10 -8.79 24.64
CA PHE A 436 -14.42 -8.36 25.11
C PHE A 436 -15.35 -9.56 25.28
N ASP A 437 -15.27 -10.52 24.37
CA ASP A 437 -15.85 -11.86 24.49
C ASP A 437 -14.99 -12.87 23.69
N GLU A 438 -15.44 -14.09 23.47
CA GLU A 438 -14.68 -15.13 22.74
C GLU A 438 -14.40 -14.76 21.27
N THR A 439 -15.22 -13.89 20.69
CA THR A 439 -15.16 -13.50 19.27
C THR A 439 -14.80 -12.04 19.06
N LYS A 440 -14.80 -11.20 20.09
CA LYS A 440 -14.66 -9.75 20.01
C LYS A 440 -13.44 -9.25 20.75
N ASN A 441 -12.68 -8.42 20.09
CA ASN A 441 -11.49 -7.79 20.64
C ASN A 441 -11.53 -6.28 20.44
N ILE A 442 -11.05 -5.55 21.44
CA ILE A 442 -10.70 -4.14 21.32
C ILE A 442 -9.18 -4.06 21.24
N THR A 443 -8.67 -3.60 20.12
CA THR A 443 -7.24 -3.33 19.95
C THR A 443 -7.05 -1.82 19.96
N ALA A 444 -6.11 -1.34 20.75
CA ALA A 444 -5.72 0.07 20.73
C ALA A 444 -4.20 0.17 20.68
N TYR A 445 -3.70 1.16 19.94
CA TYR A 445 -2.28 1.46 19.96
C TYR A 445 -2.00 2.97 19.91
N VAL A 446 -0.81 3.32 20.41
CA VAL A 446 -0.17 4.60 20.17
C VAL A 446 1.11 4.31 19.40
N GLU A 447 1.29 4.98 18.30
CA GLU A 447 2.46 4.87 17.43
C GLU A 447 3.12 6.23 17.27
N GLY A 448 4.44 6.27 17.33
CA GLY A 448 5.23 7.44 17.02
C GLY A 448 6.26 7.14 15.94
N ALA A 449 6.46 8.11 15.05
CA ALA A 449 7.49 8.11 14.03
C ALA A 449 8.31 9.38 14.13
N HIS A 450 9.64 9.24 14.16
CA HIS A 450 10.60 10.33 14.22
C HIS A 450 11.54 10.22 13.02
N LEU A 451 11.36 11.11 12.05
CA LEU A 451 12.17 11.16 10.84
C LEU A 451 13.34 12.12 11.02
N LEU A 452 14.54 11.60 10.73
CA LEU A 452 15.76 12.37 10.55
C LEU A 452 16.03 12.38 9.03
N PRO A 453 15.52 13.38 8.30
CA PRO A 453 15.71 13.45 6.86
C PRO A 453 17.18 13.67 6.54
N SER A 454 17.62 13.19 5.37
CA SER A 454 18.97 13.51 4.92
C SER A 454 19.08 14.98 4.51
N SER A 455 20.30 15.51 4.55
CA SER A 455 20.59 16.87 4.05
C SER A 455 20.38 17.06 2.55
N ASN A 456 20.11 15.97 1.80
CA ASN A 456 19.74 16.03 0.38
C ASN A 456 18.24 16.28 0.18
N LEU A 457 17.43 16.01 1.21
CA LEU A 457 15.98 16.16 1.17
C LEU A 457 15.49 17.38 1.92
N SER A 458 16.03 17.67 3.08
CA SER A 458 15.49 18.67 4.00
C SER A 458 16.57 19.34 4.81
N THR A 459 16.26 20.54 5.28
CA THR A 459 17.06 21.30 6.25
C THR A 459 16.57 21.08 7.68
N GLU A 460 15.43 20.43 7.89
CA GLU A 460 14.92 20.09 9.21
C GLU A 460 15.80 19.02 9.86
N GLU A 461 16.05 19.17 11.16
CA GLU A 461 16.85 18.22 11.94
C GLU A 461 16.04 16.95 12.26
N MET A 462 14.79 17.11 12.70
CA MET A 462 13.91 16.00 13.05
C MET A 462 12.45 16.40 12.91
N LEU A 463 11.67 15.52 12.31
CA LEU A 463 10.22 15.65 12.20
C LEU A 463 9.54 14.51 12.97
N SER A 464 8.43 14.80 13.64
CA SER A 464 7.74 13.81 14.50
C SER A 464 6.26 13.74 14.20
N MET A 465 5.75 12.51 14.10
CA MET A 465 4.35 12.21 13.93
C MET A 465 3.88 11.27 15.05
N ILE A 466 2.65 11.43 15.52
CA ILE A 466 2.02 10.52 16.48
C ILE A 466 0.67 10.09 15.93
N ARG A 467 0.38 8.80 16.04
CA ARG A 467 -0.92 8.20 15.69
C ARG A 467 -1.48 7.45 16.88
N ILE A 468 -2.76 7.64 17.13
CA ILE A 468 -3.54 6.87 18.10
C ILE A 468 -4.62 6.15 17.33
N GLN A 469 -4.71 4.83 17.50
CA GLN A 469 -5.75 4.02 16.87
C GLN A 469 -6.50 3.21 17.90
N SER A 470 -7.80 3.10 17.72
CA SER A 470 -8.61 2.07 18.36
C SER A 470 -9.41 1.31 17.31
N ALA A 471 -9.52 0.00 17.49
CA ALA A 471 -10.31 -0.87 16.63
C ALA A 471 -11.11 -1.86 17.46
N ILE A 472 -12.36 -2.09 17.07
CA ILE A 472 -13.24 -3.11 17.64
C ILE A 472 -13.55 -4.08 16.52
N SER A 473 -13.23 -5.36 16.73
CA SER A 473 -13.52 -6.46 15.78
C SER A 473 -14.52 -7.43 16.37
N TRP A 474 -15.43 -7.97 15.55
CA TRP A 474 -16.46 -8.95 15.93
C TRP A 474 -16.69 -9.99 14.84
#